data_bafd0e013ce551c61794dfbf058caff9
#
_entry.id   bafd0e013ce551c61794dfbf058caff9
#
_cell.length_a   1.000
_cell.length_b   1.000
_cell.length_c   1.000
_cell.angle_alpha   90.00
_cell.angle_beta   90.00
_cell.angle_gamma   90.00
#
_symmetry.space_group_name_H-M   'P 1'
#
loop_
_entity.id
_entity.type
_entity.pdbx_description
1 polymer ?
#
loop_
_entity_poly.entity_id
_entity_poly.type
_entity_poly.pdbx_seq_one_letter_code
_entity_poly.pdbx_strand_id
1 'polypeptide(L)'
;MRDSSSNLSLDPNTRFDDHYLAPAFQWKLWIYTNYDCNLKCSYCVAKSGPNVPRRALGLVNVQRLVDEATTLGFSDIFFTGGEPFILDEIYEMLAYSAARLKTTVLTNAMLLRGTRMEKLLSLVEAVPDENLIVQVSLDGGRPEDHDAYRGKGTWEKTVEGIRLLQEQGFRVRIGTTETPVNSPHLDKLCEFHRSLGIPDEDHFVRPLAKRGYSREGLELDMSNLIPEVTVNLDGVFWHPLSTDTDMQVSKTLFPLAQSVEKIREQLAAISLTGKASLMTFT
;
A
#
# COMPACT_ATOMS: atom_id res chain seq x y z
N MET A 1 -19.75 -19.29 -16.41
CA MET A 1 -18.93 -18.38 -17.23
C MET A 1 -19.45 -16.97 -16.96
N ARG A 2 -18.86 -16.28 -16.02
CA ARG A 2 -19.01 -14.82 -15.82
C ARG A 2 -17.62 -14.26 -15.84
N ASP A 3 -17.40 -13.44 -16.83
CA ASP A 3 -16.18 -12.72 -17.13
C ASP A 3 -15.92 -11.71 -16.00
N SER A 4 -14.88 -11.94 -15.20
CA SER A 4 -14.46 -11.07 -14.08
C SER A 4 -13.09 -10.45 -14.32
N SER A 5 -12.82 -10.08 -15.56
CA SER A 5 -11.70 -9.19 -15.91
C SER A 5 -12.19 -7.76 -16.02
N SER A 6 -12.56 -7.12 -14.91
CA SER A 6 -12.72 -5.68 -14.88
C SER A 6 -11.35 -5.00 -14.69
N ASN A 7 -10.44 -5.19 -15.65
CA ASN A 7 -9.55 -4.10 -16.02
C ASN A 7 -10.47 -2.98 -16.50
N LEU A 8 -10.76 -2.02 -15.65
CA LEU A 8 -11.36 -0.75 -16.03
C LEU A 8 -10.40 -0.06 -17.00
N SER A 9 -10.42 -0.48 -18.27
CA SER A 9 -9.97 0.40 -19.34
C SER A 9 -10.97 1.54 -19.35
N LEU A 10 -10.61 2.63 -18.69
CA LEU A 10 -11.38 3.87 -18.74
C LEU A 10 -11.55 4.21 -20.22
N ASP A 11 -12.79 4.35 -20.67
CA ASP A 11 -13.10 4.92 -21.97
C ASP A 11 -12.30 6.23 -22.07
N PRO A 12 -11.44 6.42 -23.08
CA PRO A 12 -10.64 7.63 -23.23
C PRO A 12 -11.51 8.90 -23.39
N ASN A 13 -12.83 8.76 -23.54
CA ASN A 13 -13.80 9.84 -23.53
C ASN A 13 -14.48 10.08 -22.19
N THR A 14 -14.22 9.24 -21.15
CA THR A 14 -14.77 9.50 -19.81
C THR A 14 -14.07 10.71 -19.23
N ARG A 15 -14.81 11.78 -19.01
CA ARG A 15 -14.26 12.95 -18.33
C ARG A 15 -13.86 12.57 -16.92
N PHE A 16 -12.70 13.00 -16.51
CA PHE A 16 -12.15 12.85 -15.16
C PHE A 16 -13.20 13.15 -14.06
N ASP A 17 -13.99 14.21 -14.25
CA ASP A 17 -15.01 14.71 -13.34
C ASP A 17 -16.14 13.71 -13.09
N ASP A 18 -16.51 12.91 -14.11
CA ASP A 18 -17.67 12.02 -14.04
C ASP A 18 -17.41 10.79 -13.15
N HIS A 19 -16.15 10.46 -12.90
CA HIS A 19 -15.78 9.27 -12.11
C HIS A 19 -15.25 9.61 -10.71
N TYR A 20 -14.20 10.41 -10.62
CA TYR A 20 -13.49 10.65 -9.34
C TYR A 20 -14.13 11.72 -8.45
N LEU A 21 -14.94 12.60 -9.04
CA LEU A 21 -15.74 13.58 -8.30
C LEU A 21 -17.16 13.07 -8.00
N ALA A 22 -17.55 11.92 -8.57
CA ALA A 22 -18.84 11.32 -8.30
C ALA A 22 -19.01 11.01 -6.81
N PRO A 23 -20.19 11.23 -6.22
CA PRO A 23 -20.47 10.83 -4.84
C PRO A 23 -20.27 9.33 -4.58
N ALA A 24 -20.40 8.51 -5.64
CA ALA A 24 -20.24 7.06 -5.58
C ALA A 24 -18.76 6.59 -5.69
N PHE A 25 -17.81 7.52 -5.84
CA PHE A 25 -16.38 7.12 -5.89
C PHE A 25 -15.96 6.51 -4.56
N GLN A 26 -15.47 5.28 -4.62
CA GLN A 26 -15.02 4.53 -3.44
C GLN A 26 -13.56 4.87 -3.14
N TRP A 27 -13.36 5.55 -2.03
CA TRP A 27 -12.05 5.95 -1.56
C TRP A 27 -11.31 4.76 -0.93
N LYS A 28 -9.98 4.75 -1.09
CA LYS A 28 -9.06 3.90 -0.35
C LYS A 28 -8.37 4.71 0.73
N LEU A 29 -8.21 4.11 1.93
CA LEU A 29 -7.48 4.71 3.04
C LEU A 29 -6.15 3.98 3.24
N TRP A 30 -5.05 4.73 3.18
CA TRP A 30 -3.72 4.27 3.53
C TRP A 30 -3.33 4.76 4.92
N ILE A 31 -2.88 3.85 5.77
CA ILE A 31 -2.46 4.14 7.14
C ILE A 31 -0.98 3.78 7.29
N TYR A 32 -0.14 4.80 7.41
CA TYR A 32 1.25 4.64 7.81
C TYR A 32 1.31 4.46 9.33
N THR A 33 1.45 3.23 9.78
CA THR A 33 1.39 2.89 11.21
C THR A 33 2.60 3.37 12.00
N ASN A 34 3.77 3.36 11.36
CA ASN A 34 5.08 3.71 11.93
C ASN A 34 6.08 4.10 10.84
N TYR A 35 7.28 4.51 11.24
CA TYR A 35 8.38 4.83 10.33
C TYR A 35 9.64 3.98 10.53
N ASP A 36 9.77 3.31 11.67
CA ASP A 36 10.86 2.36 11.88
C ASP A 36 10.65 1.11 11.04
N CYS A 37 11.77 0.58 10.50
CA CYS A 37 11.78 -0.58 9.61
C CYS A 37 13.04 -1.41 9.86
N ASN A 38 12.95 -2.71 9.69
CA ASN A 38 14.12 -3.60 9.72
C ASN A 38 14.95 -3.55 8.43
N LEU A 39 14.47 -2.84 7.40
CA LEU A 39 15.17 -2.59 6.14
C LEU A 39 15.46 -1.09 5.95
N LYS A 40 16.41 -0.81 5.03
CA LYS A 40 16.72 0.55 4.55
C LYS A 40 16.80 0.54 3.03
N CYS A 41 15.63 0.34 2.39
CA CYS A 41 15.55 0.33 0.94
C CYS A 41 15.96 1.68 0.34
N SER A 42 16.79 1.65 -0.71
CA SER A 42 17.35 2.90 -1.31
C SER A 42 16.30 3.77 -1.98
N TYR A 43 15.15 3.23 -2.33
CA TYR A 43 14.01 3.96 -2.93
C TYR A 43 12.85 4.21 -1.96
N CYS A 44 13.01 3.95 -0.65
CA CYS A 44 11.90 4.03 0.29
C CYS A 44 11.21 5.39 0.28
N VAL A 45 9.95 5.42 -0.13
CA VAL A 45 9.14 6.64 -0.23
C VAL A 45 8.81 7.23 1.15
N ALA A 46 8.72 6.38 2.18
CA ALA A 46 8.49 6.79 3.56
C ALA A 46 9.75 7.23 4.30
N LYS A 47 10.92 7.12 3.69
CA LYS A 47 12.23 7.39 4.33
C LYS A 47 12.45 6.58 5.62
N SER A 48 11.93 5.35 5.63
CA SER A 48 11.98 4.43 6.77
C SER A 48 13.33 3.73 6.90
N GLY A 49 13.60 3.22 8.09
CA GLY A 49 14.84 2.46 8.33
C GLY A 49 15.07 2.10 9.80
N PRO A 50 16.11 1.30 10.11
CA PRO A 50 16.41 0.83 11.46
C PRO A 50 16.77 1.94 12.45
N ASN A 51 17.28 3.06 11.93
CA ASN A 51 17.73 4.21 12.75
C ASN A 51 16.73 5.37 12.74
N VAL A 52 15.54 5.17 12.15
CA VAL A 52 14.47 6.18 12.20
C VAL A 52 13.85 6.15 13.60
N PRO A 53 13.55 7.30 14.22
CA PRO A 53 12.92 7.34 15.54
C PRO A 53 11.61 6.56 15.55
N ARG A 54 11.41 5.76 16.58
CA ARG A 54 10.16 5.02 16.77
C ARG A 54 9.03 5.98 17.08
N ARG A 55 8.11 6.08 16.12
CA ARG A 55 6.89 6.88 16.21
C ARG A 55 5.77 6.02 15.63
N ALA A 56 4.72 5.80 16.38
CA ALA A 56 3.58 5.00 15.95
C ALA A 56 2.28 5.80 16.07
N LEU A 57 1.36 5.58 15.15
CA LEU A 57 0.06 6.24 15.12
C LEU A 57 -0.80 5.85 16.33
N GLY A 58 -0.60 4.62 16.83
CA GLY A 58 -1.30 4.06 17.97
C GLY A 58 -2.68 3.48 17.64
N LEU A 59 -3.09 2.45 18.40
CA LEU A 59 -4.31 1.71 18.17
C LEU A 59 -5.57 2.60 18.20
N VAL A 60 -5.67 3.51 19.16
CA VAL A 60 -6.86 4.37 19.32
C VAL A 60 -7.09 5.27 18.11
N ASN A 61 -6.01 5.86 17.55
CA ASN A 61 -6.14 6.67 16.33
C ASN A 61 -6.52 5.82 15.13
N VAL A 62 -5.95 4.62 15.01
CA VAL A 62 -6.29 3.69 13.92
C VAL A 62 -7.76 3.27 14.01
N GLN A 63 -8.25 2.89 15.16
CA GLN A 63 -9.67 2.53 15.36
C GLN A 63 -10.59 3.67 14.92
N ARG A 64 -10.29 4.90 15.35
CA ARG A 64 -11.08 6.07 14.95
C ARG A 64 -11.01 6.33 13.43
N LEU A 65 -9.84 6.17 12.82
CA LEU A 65 -9.71 6.30 11.35
C LEU A 65 -10.55 5.27 10.62
N VAL A 66 -10.55 4.01 11.08
CA VAL A 66 -11.38 2.94 10.53
C VAL A 66 -12.86 3.25 10.64
N ASP A 67 -13.33 3.75 11.79
CA ASP A 67 -14.73 4.11 12.01
C ASP A 67 -15.16 5.29 11.11
N GLU A 68 -14.33 6.34 11.02
CA GLU A 68 -14.60 7.47 10.13
C GLU A 68 -14.59 7.04 8.65
N ALA A 69 -13.64 6.18 8.24
CA ALA A 69 -13.57 5.65 6.87
C ALA A 69 -14.79 4.79 6.52
N THR A 70 -15.22 3.93 7.44
CA THR A 70 -16.44 3.12 7.28
C THR A 70 -17.67 4.02 7.09
N THR A 71 -17.80 5.05 7.91
CA THR A 71 -18.91 6.02 7.83
C THR A 71 -18.90 6.82 6.53
N LEU A 72 -17.71 7.12 6.00
CA LEU A 72 -17.51 7.87 4.76
C LEU A 72 -17.62 6.99 3.49
N GLY A 73 -17.83 5.68 3.63
CA GLY A 73 -17.99 4.75 2.52
C GLY A 73 -16.70 4.38 1.80
N PHE A 74 -15.57 4.37 2.51
CA PHE A 74 -14.33 3.84 1.96
C PHE A 74 -14.48 2.34 1.65
N SER A 75 -13.85 1.86 0.57
CA SER A 75 -13.92 0.45 0.17
C SER A 75 -12.84 -0.40 0.81
N ASP A 76 -11.63 0.14 0.95
CA ASP A 76 -10.45 -0.60 1.34
C ASP A 76 -9.57 0.21 2.30
N ILE A 77 -8.91 -0.50 3.22
CA ILE A 77 -7.88 0.05 4.09
C ILE A 77 -6.56 -0.66 3.83
N PHE A 78 -5.51 0.13 3.65
CA PHE A 78 -4.15 -0.36 3.45
C PHE A 78 -3.27 0.05 4.62
N PHE A 79 -2.71 -0.92 5.32
CA PHE A 79 -1.72 -0.70 6.37
C PHE A 79 -0.32 -0.75 5.78
N THR A 80 0.48 0.27 6.04
CA THR A 80 1.86 0.40 5.59
C THR A 80 2.66 1.19 6.63
N GLY A 81 3.82 1.71 6.25
CA GLY A 81 4.65 2.53 7.13
C GLY A 81 6.13 2.27 6.87
N GLY A 82 6.88 2.02 7.94
CA GLY A 82 8.16 1.35 7.89
C GLY A 82 7.94 -0.15 7.68
N GLU A 83 8.00 -0.92 8.75
CA GLU A 83 7.53 -2.31 8.75
C GLU A 83 6.44 -2.44 9.82
N PRO A 84 5.17 -2.65 9.41
CA PRO A 84 4.05 -2.71 10.36
C PRO A 84 4.21 -3.79 11.43
N PHE A 85 4.77 -4.94 11.09
CA PHE A 85 4.96 -6.06 12.03
C PHE A 85 6.09 -5.86 13.07
N ILE A 86 6.70 -4.67 13.12
CA ILE A 86 7.51 -4.24 14.26
C ILE A 86 6.62 -3.86 15.45
N LEU A 87 5.41 -3.37 15.19
CA LEU A 87 4.45 -2.96 16.21
C LEU A 87 3.73 -4.16 16.81
N ASP A 88 3.66 -4.22 18.13
CA ASP A 88 2.85 -5.25 18.80
C ASP A 88 1.35 -5.02 18.61
N GLU A 89 0.91 -3.77 18.49
CA GLU A 89 -0.50 -3.38 18.29
C GLU A 89 -1.02 -3.66 16.86
N ILE A 90 -0.16 -4.03 15.91
CA ILE A 90 -0.57 -4.21 14.51
C ILE A 90 -1.67 -5.27 14.36
N TYR A 91 -1.63 -6.32 15.15
CA TYR A 91 -2.61 -7.40 15.09
C TYR A 91 -4.00 -6.92 15.48
N GLU A 92 -4.11 -6.12 16.52
CA GLU A 92 -5.37 -5.53 16.96
C GLU A 92 -5.89 -4.49 15.95
N MET A 93 -4.99 -3.70 15.32
CA MET A 93 -5.33 -2.77 14.24
C MET A 93 -5.92 -3.51 13.03
N LEU A 94 -5.27 -4.60 12.59
CA LEU A 94 -5.72 -5.42 11.48
C LEU A 94 -7.05 -6.11 11.77
N ALA A 95 -7.21 -6.68 12.96
CA ALA A 95 -8.47 -7.31 13.39
C ALA A 95 -9.62 -6.31 13.36
N TYR A 96 -9.41 -5.12 13.94
CA TYR A 96 -10.41 -4.08 13.99
C TYR A 96 -10.85 -3.60 12.61
N SER A 97 -9.90 -3.43 11.72
CA SER A 97 -10.12 -3.00 10.33
C SER A 97 -10.80 -4.09 9.51
N ALA A 98 -10.27 -5.32 9.51
CA ALA A 98 -10.77 -6.42 8.69
C ALA A 98 -12.17 -6.90 9.10
N ALA A 99 -12.58 -6.66 10.34
CA ALA A 99 -13.96 -6.89 10.78
C ALA A 99 -14.98 -5.93 10.12
N ARG A 100 -14.52 -4.83 9.49
CA ARG A 100 -15.36 -3.76 8.94
C ARG A 100 -15.21 -3.53 7.45
N LEU A 101 -13.96 -3.54 6.97
CA LEU A 101 -13.61 -3.21 5.60
C LEU A 101 -12.54 -4.16 5.09
N LYS A 102 -12.45 -4.29 3.78
CA LYS A 102 -11.37 -5.01 3.13
C LYS A 102 -10.03 -4.38 3.53
N THR A 103 -9.15 -5.17 4.07
CA THR A 103 -7.91 -4.73 4.71
C THR A 103 -6.71 -5.40 4.06
N THR A 104 -5.75 -4.62 3.63
CA THR A 104 -4.47 -5.11 3.11
C THR A 104 -3.34 -4.59 3.98
N VAL A 105 -2.43 -5.46 4.41
CA VAL A 105 -1.20 -5.06 5.08
C VAL A 105 0.00 -5.27 4.17
N LEU A 106 0.81 -4.21 4.01
CA LEU A 106 2.05 -4.25 3.25
C LEU A 106 3.22 -4.58 4.18
N THR A 107 4.03 -5.55 3.80
CA THR A 107 5.19 -6.01 4.61
C THR A 107 6.35 -6.47 3.73
N ASN A 108 7.55 -6.47 4.29
CA ASN A 108 8.69 -7.18 3.69
C ASN A 108 8.70 -8.69 4.04
N ALA A 109 7.75 -9.17 4.82
CA ALA A 109 7.52 -10.53 5.30
C ALA A 109 8.66 -11.16 6.14
N MET A 110 9.80 -10.49 6.31
CA MET A 110 10.97 -11.07 6.97
C MET A 110 10.76 -11.32 8.47
N LEU A 111 9.80 -10.66 9.09
CA LEU A 111 9.49 -10.79 10.52
C LEU A 111 8.38 -11.82 10.81
N LEU A 112 7.68 -12.30 9.79
CA LEU A 112 6.52 -13.20 9.93
C LEU A 112 6.93 -14.65 10.16
N ARG A 113 7.44 -14.91 11.38
CA ARG A 113 7.85 -16.24 11.87
C ARG A 113 7.62 -16.35 13.39
N GLY A 114 7.55 -17.60 13.91
CA GLY A 114 7.33 -17.86 15.34
C GLY A 114 6.11 -17.10 15.87
N THR A 115 6.23 -16.49 17.03
CA THR A 115 5.14 -15.80 17.71
C THR A 115 4.42 -14.73 16.87
N ARG A 116 5.13 -14.07 15.92
CA ARG A 116 4.48 -13.12 15.03
C ARG A 116 3.53 -13.80 14.04
N MET A 117 3.92 -14.96 13.51
CA MET A 117 3.06 -15.77 12.66
C MET A 117 1.87 -16.32 13.45
N GLU A 118 2.10 -16.82 14.68
CA GLU A 118 1.04 -17.32 15.56
C GLU A 118 -0.01 -16.24 15.86
N LYS A 119 0.43 -15.03 16.18
CA LYS A 119 -0.46 -13.88 16.37
C LYS A 119 -1.25 -13.53 15.11
N LEU A 120 -0.62 -13.59 13.93
CA LEU A 120 -1.29 -13.32 12.67
C LEU A 120 -2.34 -14.40 12.33
N LEU A 121 -2.04 -15.66 12.61
CA LEU A 121 -2.98 -16.79 12.46
C LEU A 121 -4.21 -16.64 13.34
N SER A 122 -4.02 -16.26 14.59
CA SER A 122 -5.14 -16.03 15.52
C SER A 122 -6.13 -14.95 15.03
N LEU A 123 -5.68 -14.06 14.15
CA LEU A 123 -6.53 -13.05 13.53
C LEU A 123 -7.47 -13.63 12.48
N VAL A 124 -6.99 -14.57 11.65
CA VAL A 124 -7.76 -15.12 10.53
C VAL A 124 -8.99 -15.86 11.02
N GLU A 125 -8.90 -16.51 12.19
CA GLU A 125 -10.04 -17.17 12.83
C GLU A 125 -11.13 -16.18 13.30
N ALA A 126 -10.78 -14.91 13.46
CA ALA A 126 -11.64 -13.87 14.02
C ALA A 126 -12.21 -12.89 13.00
N VAL A 127 -11.77 -12.95 11.74
CA VAL A 127 -12.18 -12.00 10.68
C VAL A 127 -12.78 -12.76 9.49
N PRO A 128 -13.65 -12.12 8.65
CA PRO A 128 -14.17 -12.74 7.43
C PRO A 128 -13.04 -13.16 6.49
N ASP A 129 -13.11 -14.38 5.94
CA ASP A 129 -12.05 -15.07 5.19
C ASP A 129 -11.41 -14.28 4.05
N GLU A 130 -12.14 -13.34 3.43
CA GLU A 130 -11.62 -12.56 2.30
C GLU A 130 -11.21 -11.13 2.66
N ASN A 131 -11.38 -10.73 3.92
CA ASN A 131 -11.17 -9.34 4.31
C ASN A 131 -9.72 -9.00 4.67
N LEU A 132 -8.86 -9.98 4.93
CA LEU A 132 -7.45 -9.71 5.25
C LEU A 132 -6.52 -10.26 4.16
N ILE A 133 -5.76 -9.35 3.56
CA ILE A 133 -4.79 -9.66 2.50
C ILE A 133 -3.41 -9.25 2.99
N VAL A 134 -2.42 -10.12 2.80
CA VAL A 134 -1.01 -9.80 3.05
C VAL A 134 -0.31 -9.51 1.74
N GLN A 135 0.08 -8.25 1.53
CA GLN A 135 0.83 -7.84 0.35
C GLN A 135 2.33 -7.79 0.68
N VAL A 136 3.09 -8.66 0.05
CA VAL A 136 4.53 -8.76 0.25
C VAL A 136 5.30 -7.99 -0.80
N SER A 137 6.27 -7.22 -0.36
CA SER A 137 7.13 -6.45 -1.24
C SER A 137 8.26 -7.32 -1.81
N LEU A 138 8.18 -7.68 -3.10
CA LEU A 138 9.17 -8.51 -3.79
C LEU A 138 9.52 -7.89 -5.15
N ASP A 139 10.78 -7.47 -5.35
CA ASP A 139 11.18 -6.75 -6.56
C ASP A 139 11.89 -7.63 -7.60
N GLY A 140 12.08 -8.91 -7.35
CA GLY A 140 12.74 -9.78 -8.30
C GLY A 140 12.50 -11.26 -8.08
N GLY A 141 12.56 -12.05 -9.15
CA GLY A 141 12.54 -13.52 -9.09
C GLY A 141 13.88 -14.13 -8.65
N ARG A 142 14.88 -13.30 -8.42
CA ARG A 142 16.23 -13.69 -7.99
C ARG A 142 16.84 -12.65 -7.04
N PRO A 143 17.84 -13.04 -6.22
CA PRO A 143 18.45 -12.15 -5.23
C PRO A 143 19.00 -10.84 -5.81
N GLU A 144 19.66 -10.89 -6.96
CA GLU A 144 20.36 -9.74 -7.54
C GLU A 144 19.40 -8.60 -7.87
N ASP A 145 18.19 -8.92 -8.33
CA ASP A 145 17.18 -7.92 -8.71
C ASP A 145 16.52 -7.28 -7.48
N HIS A 146 16.29 -8.06 -6.43
CA HIS A 146 15.65 -7.61 -5.19
C HIS A 146 16.63 -6.91 -4.25
N ASP A 147 17.76 -7.55 -3.98
CA ASP A 147 18.72 -7.11 -2.98
C ASP A 147 19.42 -5.80 -3.37
N ALA A 148 19.51 -5.49 -4.67
CA ALA A 148 20.09 -4.25 -5.17
C ALA A 148 19.50 -2.99 -4.54
N TYR A 149 18.21 -3.01 -4.24
CA TYR A 149 17.49 -1.87 -3.66
C TYR A 149 17.04 -2.09 -2.22
N ARG A 150 16.80 -3.34 -1.81
CA ARG A 150 16.27 -3.65 -0.48
C ARG A 150 17.32 -4.09 0.53
N GLY A 151 18.52 -4.48 0.03
CA GLY A 151 19.65 -4.90 0.85
C GLY A 151 19.99 -6.38 0.70
N LYS A 152 21.29 -6.68 0.84
CA LYS A 152 21.84 -8.03 0.64
C LYS A 152 21.20 -9.06 1.57
N GLY A 153 20.77 -10.20 0.97
CA GLY A 153 20.20 -11.36 1.69
C GLY A 153 18.75 -11.13 2.15
N THR A 154 18.07 -10.11 1.62
CA THR A 154 16.66 -9.86 1.94
C THR A 154 15.72 -10.69 1.07
N TRP A 155 16.10 -11.01 -0.16
CA TRP A 155 15.31 -11.84 -1.07
C TRP A 155 14.98 -13.21 -0.46
N GLU A 156 15.98 -13.93 0.02
CA GLU A 156 15.79 -15.26 0.60
C GLU A 156 14.81 -15.24 1.78
N LYS A 157 14.96 -14.26 2.68
CA LYS A 157 14.08 -14.10 3.85
C LYS A 157 12.67 -13.69 3.48
N THR A 158 12.52 -12.86 2.45
CA THR A 158 11.21 -12.45 1.92
C THR A 158 10.48 -13.64 1.29
N VAL A 159 11.18 -14.42 0.46
CA VAL A 159 10.62 -15.64 -0.17
C VAL A 159 10.26 -16.70 0.87
N GLU A 160 11.09 -16.89 1.90
CA GLU A 160 10.76 -17.74 3.04
C GLU A 160 9.46 -17.27 3.73
N GLY A 161 9.34 -15.95 3.98
CA GLY A 161 8.11 -15.37 4.56
C GLY A 161 6.88 -15.58 3.70
N ILE A 162 6.99 -15.47 2.37
CA ILE A 162 5.90 -15.76 1.43
C ILE A 162 5.45 -17.21 1.56
N ARG A 163 6.38 -18.15 1.55
CA ARG A 163 6.06 -19.59 1.67
C ARG A 163 5.38 -19.91 3.01
N LEU A 164 5.90 -19.36 4.11
CA LEU A 164 5.29 -19.54 5.43
C LEU A 164 3.85 -19.00 5.48
N LEU A 165 3.58 -17.83 4.87
CA LEU A 165 2.23 -17.30 4.78
C LEU A 165 1.31 -18.22 3.98
N GLN A 166 1.75 -18.73 2.83
CA GLN A 166 0.97 -19.64 1.99
C GLN A 166 0.70 -20.99 2.66
N GLU A 167 1.71 -21.57 3.36
CA GLU A 167 1.57 -22.80 4.14
C GLU A 167 0.50 -22.66 5.24
N GLN A 168 0.27 -21.45 5.71
CA GLN A 168 -0.75 -21.13 6.70
C GLN A 168 -2.09 -20.69 6.09
N GLY A 169 -2.24 -20.77 4.76
CA GLY A 169 -3.50 -20.48 4.06
C GLY A 169 -3.77 -18.99 3.80
N PHE A 170 -2.81 -18.09 4.02
CA PHE A 170 -3.00 -16.67 3.71
C PHE A 170 -3.04 -16.41 2.20
N ARG A 171 -3.97 -15.55 1.78
CA ARG A 171 -3.89 -14.94 0.46
C ARG A 171 -2.74 -13.95 0.43
N VAL A 172 -1.73 -14.25 -0.37
CA VAL A 172 -0.54 -13.41 -0.55
C VAL A 172 -0.65 -12.68 -1.88
N ARG A 173 -0.45 -11.35 -1.83
CA ARG A 173 -0.21 -10.52 -3.01
C ARG A 173 1.25 -10.11 -3.08
N ILE A 174 1.77 -9.86 -4.27
CA ILE A 174 3.12 -9.32 -4.48
C ILE A 174 3.01 -7.89 -4.99
N GLY A 175 3.71 -6.98 -4.31
CA GLY A 175 3.94 -5.62 -4.76
C GLY A 175 5.39 -5.44 -5.19
N THR A 176 5.60 -5.14 -6.47
CA THR A 176 6.92 -4.90 -7.08
C THR A 176 7.10 -3.42 -7.38
N THR A 177 8.26 -2.87 -7.03
CA THR A 177 8.72 -1.59 -7.57
C THR A 177 9.60 -1.87 -8.78
N GLU A 178 9.17 -1.42 -9.97
CA GLU A 178 9.98 -1.52 -11.18
C GLU A 178 11.16 -0.54 -11.11
N THR A 179 12.35 -1.07 -11.21
CA THR A 179 13.61 -0.33 -11.14
C THR A 179 14.44 -0.61 -12.38
N PRO A 180 15.47 0.19 -12.71
CA PRO A 180 16.37 -0.09 -13.83
C PRO A 180 17.03 -1.48 -13.77
N VAL A 181 17.18 -2.06 -12.57
CA VAL A 181 17.82 -3.38 -12.39
C VAL A 181 16.87 -4.52 -12.70
N ASN A 182 15.61 -4.45 -12.23
CA ASN A 182 14.65 -5.55 -12.41
C ASN A 182 13.79 -5.42 -13.67
N SER A 183 13.64 -4.24 -14.26
CA SER A 183 12.82 -4.00 -15.44
C SER A 183 13.11 -4.99 -16.60
N PRO A 184 14.38 -5.33 -16.92
CA PRO A 184 14.68 -6.33 -17.95
C PRO A 184 14.28 -7.77 -17.57
N HIS A 185 13.87 -8.02 -16.34
CA HIS A 185 13.62 -9.35 -15.78
C HIS A 185 12.21 -9.51 -15.19
N LEU A 186 11.28 -8.60 -15.50
CA LEU A 186 9.90 -8.66 -14.98
C LEU A 186 9.18 -9.95 -15.41
N ASP A 187 9.40 -10.41 -16.64
CA ASP A 187 8.83 -11.69 -17.10
C ASP A 187 9.27 -12.87 -16.22
N LYS A 188 10.57 -12.90 -15.84
CA LYS A 188 11.09 -13.92 -14.93
C LYS A 188 10.51 -13.80 -13.51
N LEU A 189 10.22 -12.59 -13.06
CA LEU A 189 9.52 -12.38 -11.81
C LEU A 189 8.09 -12.90 -11.90
N CYS A 190 7.39 -12.68 -13.01
CA CYS A 190 6.05 -13.24 -13.26
C CYS A 190 6.07 -14.77 -13.26
N GLU A 191 7.04 -15.39 -13.91
CA GLU A 191 7.24 -16.85 -13.87
C GLU A 191 7.50 -17.34 -12.44
N PHE A 192 8.33 -16.60 -11.69
CA PHE A 192 8.69 -16.94 -10.32
C PHE A 192 7.49 -16.90 -9.37
N HIS A 193 6.68 -15.82 -9.37
CA HIS A 193 5.53 -15.76 -8.47
C HIS A 193 4.46 -16.81 -8.82
N ARG A 194 4.26 -17.14 -10.13
CA ARG A 194 3.40 -18.27 -10.53
C ARG A 194 3.93 -19.60 -9.99
N SER A 195 5.26 -19.78 -9.97
CA SER A 195 5.88 -20.99 -9.37
C SER A 195 5.68 -21.10 -7.86
N LEU A 196 5.39 -19.97 -7.20
CA LEU A 196 4.96 -19.91 -5.81
C LEU A 196 3.44 -20.11 -5.64
N GLY A 197 2.69 -20.32 -6.73
CA GLY A 197 1.22 -20.46 -6.68
C GLY A 197 0.48 -19.13 -6.53
N ILE A 198 1.14 -17.99 -6.79
CA ILE A 198 0.52 -16.66 -6.74
C ILE A 198 0.05 -16.31 -8.16
N PRO A 199 -1.26 -16.07 -8.39
CA PRO A 199 -1.80 -15.74 -9.70
C PRO A 199 -1.44 -14.31 -10.14
N ASP A 200 -1.54 -14.05 -11.44
CA ASP A 200 -1.14 -12.76 -12.03
C ASP A 200 -1.94 -11.58 -11.49
N GLU A 201 -3.21 -11.78 -11.16
CA GLU A 201 -4.07 -10.77 -10.54
C GLU A 201 -3.66 -10.36 -9.12
N ASP A 202 -2.81 -11.15 -8.46
CA ASP A 202 -2.23 -10.87 -7.16
C ASP A 202 -0.79 -10.36 -7.25
N HIS A 203 -0.33 -9.94 -8.45
CA HIS A 203 0.97 -9.29 -8.65
C HIS A 203 0.80 -7.89 -9.23
N PHE A 204 1.26 -6.88 -8.48
CA PHE A 204 1.20 -5.47 -8.87
C PHE A 204 2.60 -4.92 -9.11
N VAL A 205 2.83 -4.38 -10.30
CA VAL A 205 4.08 -3.69 -10.63
C VAL A 205 3.84 -2.19 -10.64
N ARG A 206 4.63 -1.45 -9.90
CA ARG A 206 4.58 0.01 -9.82
C ARG A 206 5.88 0.61 -10.32
N PRO A 207 5.84 1.70 -11.07
CA PRO A 207 7.06 2.37 -11.48
C PRO A 207 7.80 2.96 -10.27
N LEU A 208 9.12 3.03 -10.37
CA LEU A 208 9.93 3.77 -9.42
C LEU A 208 9.53 5.24 -9.44
N ALA A 209 9.20 5.79 -8.29
CA ALA A 209 8.87 7.19 -8.13
C ALA A 209 10.07 8.00 -7.63
N LYS A 210 10.25 9.20 -8.16
CA LYS A 210 11.26 10.16 -7.69
C LYS A 210 10.78 10.83 -6.40
N ARG A 211 10.67 10.04 -5.33
CA ARG A 211 10.17 10.43 -4.01
C ARG A 211 10.95 9.74 -2.89
N GLY A 212 10.83 10.27 -1.68
CA GLY A 212 11.48 9.69 -0.51
C GLY A 212 13.00 9.70 -0.60
N TYR A 213 13.62 8.53 -0.59
CA TYR A 213 15.07 8.38 -0.78
C TYR A 213 15.49 8.35 -2.25
N SER A 214 14.58 7.99 -3.19
CA SER A 214 14.93 7.91 -4.60
C SER A 214 15.13 9.29 -5.22
N ARG A 215 16.20 9.41 -6.01
CA ARG A 215 16.46 10.57 -6.87
C ARG A 215 16.13 10.28 -8.34
N GLU A 216 15.75 9.05 -8.63
CA GLU A 216 15.42 8.53 -9.95
C GLU A 216 13.96 8.09 -9.99
N GLY A 217 13.42 7.90 -11.18
CA GLY A 217 12.06 7.44 -11.42
C GLY A 217 11.13 8.53 -11.93
N LEU A 218 9.84 8.24 -11.93
CA LEU A 218 8.83 9.15 -12.43
C LEU A 218 8.55 10.30 -11.46
N GLU A 219 8.39 11.49 -12.01
CA GLU A 219 7.82 12.63 -11.27
C GLU A 219 6.30 12.51 -11.29
N LEU A 220 5.73 12.28 -10.12
CA LEU A 220 4.32 12.00 -9.92
C LEU A 220 3.69 13.07 -9.04
N ASP A 221 2.54 13.57 -9.47
CA ASP A 221 1.74 14.56 -8.78
C ASP A 221 0.23 14.32 -8.99
N MET A 222 -0.61 15.18 -8.45
CA MET A 222 -2.07 15.03 -8.52
C MET A 222 -2.64 15.16 -9.95
N SER A 223 -1.86 15.64 -10.94
CA SER A 223 -2.28 15.69 -12.33
C SER A 223 -2.11 14.36 -13.09
N ASN A 224 -1.33 13.44 -12.52
CA ASN A 224 -1.03 12.15 -13.14
C ASN A 224 -1.29 10.92 -12.24
N LEU A 225 -1.74 11.11 -10.99
CA LEU A 225 -2.12 10.04 -10.07
C LEU A 225 -3.54 10.23 -9.54
N ILE A 226 -4.26 9.13 -9.42
CA ILE A 226 -5.54 9.09 -8.71
C ILE A 226 -5.27 9.25 -7.21
N PRO A 227 -5.89 10.22 -6.54
CA PRO A 227 -5.74 10.37 -5.11
C PRO A 227 -6.25 9.17 -4.32
N GLU A 228 -5.47 8.81 -3.31
CA GLU A 228 -5.82 7.81 -2.30
C GLU A 228 -5.50 8.40 -0.93
N VAL A 229 -6.51 8.57 -0.09
CA VAL A 229 -6.35 9.24 1.20
C VAL A 229 -5.31 8.52 2.04
N THR A 230 -4.31 9.24 2.50
CA THR A 230 -3.21 8.67 3.26
C THR A 230 -3.05 9.39 4.60
N VAL A 231 -2.91 8.64 5.67
CA VAL A 231 -2.75 9.16 7.03
C VAL A 231 -1.47 8.65 7.64
N ASN A 232 -0.75 9.53 8.30
CA ASN A 232 0.39 9.22 9.15
C ASN A 232 0.37 10.09 10.43
N LEU A 233 1.41 10.03 11.25
CA LEU A 233 1.55 10.81 12.48
C LEU A 233 1.61 12.32 12.27
N ASP A 234 1.96 12.78 11.08
CA ASP A 234 2.18 14.20 10.78
C ASP A 234 0.95 14.82 10.09
N GLY A 235 -0.08 14.01 9.75
CA GLY A 235 -1.31 14.50 9.16
C GLY A 235 -1.91 13.61 8.09
N VAL A 236 -2.68 14.24 7.19
CA VAL A 236 -3.34 13.60 6.06
C VAL A 236 -2.71 14.07 4.76
N PHE A 237 -2.48 13.13 3.85
CA PHE A 237 -1.87 13.31 2.55
C PHE A 237 -2.82 12.80 1.46
N TRP A 238 -2.68 13.30 0.25
CA TRP A 238 -3.58 12.94 -0.85
C TRP A 238 -3.22 11.61 -1.53
N HIS A 239 -2.02 11.04 -1.27
CA HIS A 239 -1.60 9.76 -1.88
C HIS A 239 -0.49 9.07 -1.06
N PRO A 240 -0.43 7.72 -1.04
CA PRO A 240 0.59 6.96 -0.29
C PRO A 240 1.99 6.98 -0.90
N LEU A 241 2.16 7.61 -2.06
CA LEU A 241 3.43 7.69 -2.78
C LEU A 241 4.54 8.36 -1.97
N SER A 242 4.20 9.29 -1.08
CA SER A 242 5.17 9.99 -0.24
C SER A 242 4.47 10.64 0.95
N THR A 243 5.26 10.89 1.98
CA THR A 243 4.88 11.69 3.14
C THR A 243 5.57 13.05 3.13
N ASP A 244 5.99 13.52 1.96
CA ASP A 244 6.60 14.84 1.78
C ASP A 244 5.53 15.94 1.93
N THR A 245 5.95 17.13 2.39
CA THR A 245 5.04 18.21 2.78
C THR A 245 4.23 18.78 1.61
N ASP A 246 4.69 18.65 0.37
CA ASP A 246 3.98 19.06 -0.84
C ASP A 246 2.75 18.18 -1.13
N MET A 247 2.69 17.00 -0.53
CA MET A 247 1.54 16.09 -0.63
C MET A 247 0.59 16.19 0.56
N GLN A 248 0.91 17.00 1.57
CA GLN A 248 0.12 17.14 2.80
C GLN A 248 -1.12 18.02 2.59
N VAL A 249 -2.28 17.46 2.91
CA VAL A 249 -3.59 18.13 2.82
C VAL A 249 -3.99 18.75 4.16
N SER A 250 -3.64 18.08 5.24
CA SER A 250 -3.97 18.53 6.60
C SER A 250 -2.91 18.09 7.59
N LYS A 251 -2.63 18.94 8.59
CA LYS A 251 -1.79 18.59 9.75
C LYS A 251 -2.58 17.90 10.87
N THR A 252 -3.90 17.93 10.80
CA THR A 252 -4.78 17.25 11.75
C THR A 252 -5.35 15.99 11.12
N LEU A 253 -5.44 14.91 11.90
CA LEU A 253 -5.95 13.62 11.45
C LEU A 253 -7.48 13.65 11.32
N PHE A 254 -8.14 14.37 12.20
CA PHE A 254 -9.57 14.34 12.39
C PHE A 254 -10.21 15.71 12.30
N PRO A 255 -11.47 15.79 11.82
CA PRO A 255 -12.23 14.72 11.19
C PRO A 255 -11.71 14.42 9.77
N LEU A 256 -11.67 13.13 9.38
CA LEU A 256 -11.17 12.68 8.08
C LEU A 256 -11.98 13.27 6.91
N ALA A 257 -13.29 13.48 7.12
CA ALA A 257 -14.18 14.08 6.14
C ALA A 257 -13.68 15.42 5.58
N GLN A 258 -13.09 16.29 6.42
CA GLN A 258 -12.55 17.57 5.97
C GLN A 258 -11.37 17.41 5.02
N SER A 259 -10.54 16.39 5.25
CA SER A 259 -9.39 16.12 4.38
C SER A 259 -9.84 15.50 3.05
N VAL A 260 -10.84 14.64 3.07
CA VAL A 260 -11.47 14.10 1.84
C VAL A 260 -12.03 15.22 0.99
N GLU A 261 -12.75 16.18 1.58
CA GLU A 261 -13.33 17.31 0.85
C GLU A 261 -12.24 18.19 0.22
N LYS A 262 -11.18 18.51 0.95
CA LYS A 262 -10.05 19.27 0.40
C LYS A 262 -9.39 18.56 -0.79
N ILE A 263 -9.26 17.23 -0.74
CA ILE A 263 -8.73 16.44 -1.86
C ILE A 263 -9.67 16.55 -3.05
N ARG A 264 -11.00 16.47 -2.85
CA ARG A 264 -12.01 16.65 -3.92
C ARG A 264 -11.91 18.03 -4.55
N GLU A 265 -11.80 19.09 -3.74
CA GLU A 265 -11.66 20.47 -4.24
C GLU A 265 -10.39 20.63 -5.09
N GLN A 266 -9.26 20.06 -4.66
CA GLN A 266 -8.00 20.10 -5.41
C GLN A 266 -8.12 19.34 -6.75
N LEU A 267 -8.76 18.17 -6.74
CA LEU A 267 -9.03 17.39 -7.95
C LEU A 267 -9.91 18.18 -8.93
N ALA A 268 -11.01 18.77 -8.45
CA ALA A 268 -11.89 19.57 -9.27
C ALA A 268 -11.14 20.74 -9.94
N ALA A 269 -10.26 21.40 -9.20
CA ALA A 269 -9.45 22.50 -9.74
C ALA A 269 -8.49 22.03 -10.85
N ILE A 270 -7.91 20.83 -10.73
CA ILE A 270 -7.00 20.26 -11.76
C ILE A 270 -7.79 19.85 -13.00
N SER A 271 -8.96 19.24 -12.82
CA SER A 271 -9.86 18.82 -13.92
C SER A 271 -10.23 19.99 -14.83
N LEU A 272 -10.52 21.14 -14.25
CA LEU A 272 -10.84 22.35 -15.01
C LEU A 272 -9.69 22.83 -15.92
N THR A 273 -8.46 22.39 -15.66
CA THR A 273 -7.29 22.76 -16.50
C THR A 273 -7.12 21.88 -17.75
N GLY A 274 -7.87 20.75 -17.85
CA GLY A 274 -7.81 19.81 -18.98
C GLY A 274 -6.48 19.04 -19.10
N LYS A 275 -5.64 19.02 -18.06
CA LYS A 275 -4.29 18.43 -18.09
C LYS A 275 -4.17 17.07 -17.40
N ALA A 276 -5.29 16.50 -16.92
CA ALA A 276 -5.22 15.25 -16.17
C ALA A 276 -5.10 14.02 -17.11
N SER A 277 -4.01 13.28 -16.96
CA SER A 277 -3.85 11.92 -17.50
C SER A 277 -3.47 11.02 -16.33
N LEU A 278 -4.43 10.33 -15.74
CA LEU A 278 -4.25 9.65 -14.46
C LEU A 278 -3.88 8.18 -14.59
N MET A 279 -2.96 7.76 -13.74
CA MET A 279 -2.59 6.37 -13.54
C MET A 279 -3.07 5.86 -12.17
N THR A 280 -3.48 4.60 -12.11
CA THR A 280 -3.72 3.91 -10.85
C THR A 280 -2.39 3.38 -10.30
N PHE A 281 -2.20 3.46 -8.99
CA PHE A 281 -0.98 2.99 -8.32
C PHE A 281 -1.20 1.67 -7.56
N THR A 282 -2.44 1.18 -7.51
CA THR A 282 -2.86 -0.07 -6.86
C THR A 282 -3.80 -0.87 -7.74
#